data_be69e4f529b5165a292323cc24b07110
#
_entry.id   be69e4f529b5165a292323cc24b07110
#
_cell.length_a   1.000
_cell.length_b   1.000
_cell.length_c   1.000
_cell.angle_alpha   90.00
_cell.angle_beta   90.00
_cell.angle_gamma   90.00
#
_symmetry.space_group_name_H-M   'P 1'
#
loop_
_entity.id
_entity.type
_entity.pdbx_description
1 polymer ?
#
loop_
_entity_poly.entity_id
_entity_poly.type
_entity_poly.pdbx_seq_one_letter_code
_entity_poly.pdbx_strand_id
1 'polypeptide(L)'
;MVNENLVKDVVKEPYKYCFVTDIETEKIEKGLNEDIIKLISQKKEEPKFLLDFRLKAFKKWQKMKEPDWAALGYRKIDYQDIIYYSAPKQKEKISSLDEVDPKLLETFDKLGIPLTEQKKLTNVAVDAVFDSVSIATTFREELAEHGVIFCSISEAVKNHADLKNI
;
A
#
# COMPACT_ATOMS: atom_id res chain seq x y z
N MET A 1 10.20 3.45 37.80
CA MET A 1 10.42 2.03 37.48
C MET A 1 9.26 1.58 36.61
N VAL A 2 9.49 1.36 35.34
CA VAL A 2 8.48 0.78 34.44
C VAL A 2 8.28 -0.66 34.90
N ASN A 3 7.03 -1.06 35.13
CA ASN A 3 6.70 -2.38 35.63
C ASN A 3 7.02 -3.42 34.54
N GLU A 4 8.16 -4.11 34.67
CA GLU A 4 8.63 -5.12 33.70
C GLU A 4 7.60 -6.23 33.45
N ASN A 5 6.70 -6.49 34.41
CA ASN A 5 5.63 -7.46 34.24
C ASN A 5 4.57 -6.99 33.25
N LEU A 6 4.24 -5.70 33.22
CA LEU A 6 3.27 -5.12 32.28
C LEU A 6 3.77 -5.23 30.83
N VAL A 7 5.06 -5.05 30.60
CA VAL A 7 5.68 -5.21 29.28
C VAL A 7 5.69 -6.67 28.85
N LYS A 8 5.96 -7.60 29.77
CA LYS A 8 5.95 -9.05 29.49
C LYS A 8 4.55 -9.57 29.18
N ASP A 9 3.52 -9.02 29.80
CA ASP A 9 2.13 -9.42 29.54
C ASP A 9 1.64 -8.89 28.20
N VAL A 10 1.97 -7.66 27.82
CA VAL A 10 1.66 -7.09 26.50
C VAL A 10 2.36 -7.85 25.36
N VAL A 11 3.58 -8.33 25.59
CA VAL A 11 4.34 -9.11 24.59
C VAL A 11 3.81 -10.55 24.46
N LYS A 12 3.14 -11.08 25.48
CA LYS A 12 2.59 -12.44 25.49
C LYS A 12 1.16 -12.53 24.98
N GLU A 13 0.41 -11.42 24.94
CA GLU A 13 -0.90 -11.43 24.31
C GLU A 13 -0.73 -11.68 22.81
N PRO A 14 -1.40 -12.71 22.24
CA PRO A 14 -1.41 -12.88 20.79
C PRO A 14 -1.98 -11.60 20.18
N TYR A 15 -1.22 -11.00 19.27
CA TYR A 15 -1.64 -9.79 18.58
C TYR A 15 -3.04 -10.00 18.02
N LYS A 16 -4.00 -9.20 18.49
CA LYS A 16 -5.45 -9.36 18.19
C LYS A 16 -5.76 -9.50 16.70
N TYR A 17 -4.90 -8.96 15.85
CA TYR A 17 -5.05 -8.95 14.39
C TYR A 17 -4.06 -9.90 13.69
N CYS A 18 -3.40 -10.80 14.43
CA CYS A 18 -2.46 -11.78 13.86
C CYS A 18 -3.24 -12.86 13.09
N PHE A 19 -3.42 -12.64 11.82
CA PHE A 19 -4.01 -13.62 10.89
C PHE A 19 -3.25 -13.59 9.57
N VAL A 20 -3.32 -14.68 8.84
CA VAL A 20 -2.80 -14.80 7.48
C VAL A 20 -3.98 -14.72 6.53
N THR A 21 -3.89 -13.86 5.53
CA THR A 21 -4.90 -13.78 4.48
C THR A 21 -4.68 -14.90 3.46
N ASP A 22 -5.75 -15.61 3.11
CA ASP A 22 -5.75 -16.62 2.04
C ASP A 22 -6.10 -15.99 0.68
N ILE A 23 -5.49 -14.85 0.40
CA ILE A 23 -5.65 -14.13 -0.87
C ILE A 23 -4.45 -14.44 -1.74
N GLU A 24 -4.70 -14.97 -2.94
CA GLU A 24 -3.63 -15.19 -3.90
C GLU A 24 -3.04 -13.86 -4.38
N THR A 25 -1.77 -13.67 -4.09
CA THR A 25 -1.02 -12.47 -4.50
C THR A 25 0.05 -12.82 -5.53
N GLU A 26 0.22 -11.96 -6.52
CA GLU A 26 1.39 -11.96 -7.38
C GLU A 26 2.52 -11.23 -6.65
N LYS A 27 3.62 -11.92 -6.43
CA LYS A 27 4.82 -11.35 -5.80
C LYS A 27 5.97 -11.37 -6.80
N ILE A 28 6.76 -10.32 -6.80
CA ILE A 28 8.02 -10.29 -7.51
C ILE A 28 9.13 -10.93 -6.67
N GLU A 29 10.28 -11.18 -7.27
CA GLU A 29 11.44 -11.68 -6.57
C GLU A 29 11.90 -10.73 -5.45
N LYS A 30 12.57 -11.31 -4.44
CA LYS A 30 13.18 -10.55 -3.35
C LYS A 30 14.35 -9.70 -3.84
N GLY A 31 14.58 -8.63 -3.13
CA GLY A 31 15.69 -7.71 -3.38
C GLY A 31 15.30 -6.53 -4.25
N LEU A 32 16.16 -5.51 -4.24
CA LEU A 32 15.99 -4.28 -4.98
C LEU A 32 17.20 -4.02 -5.88
N ASN A 33 16.93 -3.94 -7.17
CA ASN A 33 17.89 -3.58 -8.21
C ASN A 33 17.20 -2.74 -9.29
N GLU A 34 17.93 -2.28 -10.30
CA GLU A 34 17.37 -1.46 -11.38
C GLU A 34 16.31 -2.20 -12.19
N ASP A 35 16.43 -3.51 -12.37
CA ASP A 35 15.47 -4.30 -13.16
C ASP A 35 14.16 -4.52 -12.40
N ILE A 36 14.23 -4.75 -11.10
CA ILE A 36 13.05 -4.78 -10.22
C ILE A 36 12.33 -3.42 -10.24
N ILE A 37 13.06 -2.31 -10.20
CA ILE A 37 12.48 -0.96 -10.28
C ILE A 37 11.77 -0.74 -11.61
N LYS A 38 12.38 -1.14 -12.73
CA LYS A 38 11.76 -1.09 -14.06
C LYS A 38 10.51 -1.95 -14.14
N LEU A 39 10.57 -3.18 -13.58
CA LEU A 39 9.44 -4.09 -13.55
C LEU A 39 8.26 -3.50 -12.74
N ILE A 40 8.52 -2.91 -11.58
CA ILE A 40 7.50 -2.24 -10.76
C ILE A 40 6.86 -1.09 -11.56
N SER A 41 7.69 -0.26 -12.18
CA SER A 41 7.23 0.87 -12.98
C SER A 41 6.37 0.41 -14.17
N GLN A 42 6.76 -0.67 -14.83
CA GLN A 42 6.01 -1.28 -15.92
C GLN A 42 4.65 -1.83 -15.43
N LYS A 43 4.63 -2.57 -14.31
CA LYS A 43 3.39 -3.11 -13.73
C LYS A 43 2.41 -2.03 -13.30
N LYS A 44 2.92 -0.88 -12.86
CA LYS A 44 2.13 0.29 -12.48
C LYS A 44 1.81 1.19 -13.68
N GLU A 45 2.31 0.85 -14.88
CA GLU A 45 2.16 1.65 -16.11
C GLU A 45 2.56 3.11 -15.90
N GLU A 46 3.65 3.32 -15.18
CA GLU A 46 4.12 4.66 -14.82
C GLU A 46 4.72 5.39 -16.02
N PRO A 47 4.51 6.71 -16.13
CA PRO A 47 5.16 7.50 -17.17
C PRO A 47 6.67 7.56 -16.94
N LYS A 48 7.42 7.77 -18.03
CA LYS A 48 8.89 7.71 -18.06
C LYS A 48 9.56 8.60 -17.00
N PHE A 49 9.04 9.79 -16.75
CA PHE A 49 9.65 10.70 -15.75
C PHE A 49 9.65 10.10 -14.33
N LEU A 50 8.64 9.28 -13.99
CA LEU A 50 8.55 8.65 -12.68
C LEU A 50 9.55 7.48 -12.57
N LEU A 51 9.73 6.71 -13.64
CA LEU A 51 10.79 5.70 -13.72
C LEU A 51 12.18 6.35 -13.55
N ASP A 52 12.45 7.44 -14.26
CA ASP A 52 13.72 8.17 -14.16
C ASP A 52 13.96 8.69 -12.73
N PHE A 53 12.90 9.20 -12.07
CA PHE A 53 12.95 9.60 -10.67
C PHE A 53 13.28 8.41 -9.74
N ARG A 54 12.62 7.24 -9.92
CA ARG A 54 12.89 6.03 -9.13
C ARG A 54 14.33 5.56 -9.28
N LEU A 55 14.84 5.51 -10.49
CA LEU A 55 16.23 5.10 -10.75
C LEU A 55 17.24 6.07 -10.11
N LYS A 56 16.96 7.38 -10.18
CA LYS A 56 17.77 8.40 -9.49
C LYS A 56 17.72 8.25 -7.96
N ALA A 57 16.53 8.01 -7.41
CA ALA A 57 16.34 7.77 -5.99
C ALA A 57 17.08 6.51 -5.53
N PHE A 58 17.02 5.43 -6.29
CA PHE A 58 17.74 4.19 -6.01
C PHE A 58 19.27 4.41 -5.94
N LYS A 59 19.84 5.11 -6.92
CA LYS A 59 21.28 5.45 -6.91
C LYS A 59 21.67 6.31 -5.70
N LYS A 60 20.77 7.18 -5.24
CA LYS A 60 20.98 7.95 -4.01
C LYS A 60 20.92 7.04 -2.78
N TRP A 61 19.88 6.18 -2.72
CA TRP A 61 19.67 5.25 -1.62
C TRP A 61 20.87 4.30 -1.42
N GLN A 62 21.46 3.76 -2.48
CA GLN A 62 22.65 2.90 -2.40
C GLN A 62 23.84 3.55 -1.69
N LYS A 63 23.90 4.89 -1.67
CA LYS A 63 24.98 5.66 -1.02
C LYS A 63 24.63 6.07 0.41
N MET A 64 23.39 5.88 0.84
CA MET A 64 22.94 6.25 2.18
C MET A 64 23.42 5.23 3.20
N LYS A 65 23.60 5.69 4.42
CA LYS A 65 23.84 4.86 5.60
C LYS A 65 22.65 4.96 6.52
N GLU A 66 22.31 3.85 7.16
CA GLU A 66 21.31 3.88 8.22
C GLU A 66 21.75 4.83 9.34
N PRO A 67 20.80 5.62 9.89
CA PRO A 67 21.11 6.46 11.03
C PRO A 67 21.36 5.59 12.26
N ASP A 68 22.42 5.90 13.00
CA ASP A 68 22.85 5.20 14.22
C ASP A 68 22.67 6.03 15.51
N TRP A 69 22.20 7.27 15.35
CA TRP A 69 22.02 8.22 16.45
C TRP A 69 20.96 7.83 17.49
N ALA A 70 20.00 6.98 17.11
CA ALA A 70 18.91 6.57 17.99
C ALA A 70 19.36 5.55 19.06
N ALA A 71 20.56 4.99 18.99
CA ALA A 71 21.12 4.00 19.90
C ALA A 71 20.17 2.81 20.19
N LEU A 72 19.40 2.39 19.18
CA LEU A 72 18.46 1.28 19.29
C LEU A 72 19.16 -0.05 18.98
N GLY A 73 18.93 -1.04 19.84
CA GLY A 73 19.41 -2.40 19.63
C GLY A 73 18.45 -3.23 18.78
N TYR A 74 18.41 -3.01 17.47
CA TYR A 74 17.64 -3.84 16.55
C TYR A 74 18.55 -4.67 15.64
N ARG A 75 18.00 -5.77 15.13
CA ARG A 75 18.69 -6.60 14.16
C ARG A 75 18.88 -5.84 12.85
N LYS A 76 20.05 -5.92 12.24
CA LYS A 76 20.28 -5.32 10.91
C LYS A 76 19.25 -5.83 9.90
N ILE A 77 18.70 -4.90 9.15
CA ILE A 77 17.74 -5.19 8.08
C ILE A 77 18.52 -5.66 6.85
N ASP A 78 18.14 -6.82 6.32
CA ASP A 78 18.61 -7.25 5.01
C ASP A 78 17.63 -6.75 3.94
N TYR A 79 17.99 -5.66 3.30
CA TYR A 79 17.18 -5.05 2.24
C TYR A 79 17.07 -5.93 0.98
N GLN A 80 17.93 -6.95 0.83
CA GLN A 80 17.84 -7.87 -0.29
C GLN A 80 16.92 -9.07 0.00
N ASP A 81 16.53 -9.27 1.25
CA ASP A 81 15.54 -10.29 1.65
C ASP A 81 14.09 -9.75 1.74
N ILE A 82 13.79 -8.63 1.10
CA ILE A 82 12.48 -7.97 1.12
C ILE A 82 11.83 -8.07 -0.27
N ILE A 83 10.51 -8.32 -0.29
CA ILE A 83 9.68 -8.23 -1.49
C ILE A 83 9.16 -6.79 -1.60
N TYR A 84 9.51 -6.10 -2.69
CA TYR A 84 9.21 -4.67 -2.87
C TYR A 84 7.91 -4.39 -3.61
N TYR A 85 7.27 -5.43 -4.15
CA TYR A 85 5.97 -5.31 -4.81
C TYR A 85 5.18 -6.59 -4.63
N SER A 86 3.93 -6.44 -4.25
CA SER A 86 2.93 -7.49 -4.17
C SER A 86 1.58 -6.91 -4.62
N ALA A 87 0.79 -7.68 -5.33
CA ALA A 87 -0.54 -7.28 -5.77
C ALA A 87 -1.48 -8.49 -5.75
N PRO A 88 -2.79 -8.30 -5.47
CA PRO A 88 -3.77 -9.36 -5.65
C PRO A 88 -3.81 -9.77 -7.13
N LYS A 89 -4.08 -11.04 -7.41
CA LYS A 89 -4.17 -11.56 -8.79
C LYS A 89 -5.37 -10.99 -9.54
N GLN A 90 -6.37 -10.48 -8.85
CA GLN A 90 -7.52 -9.84 -9.44
C GLN A 90 -7.12 -8.51 -10.09
N LYS A 91 -7.26 -8.43 -11.41
CA LYS A 91 -6.72 -7.32 -12.23
C LYS A 91 -7.74 -6.22 -12.53
N GLU A 92 -9.02 -6.47 -12.31
CA GLU A 92 -10.06 -5.52 -12.66
C GLU A 92 -10.28 -4.51 -11.52
N LYS A 93 -10.26 -3.23 -11.87
CA LYS A 93 -10.66 -2.16 -10.96
C LYS A 93 -12.16 -2.26 -10.72
N ILE A 94 -12.50 -2.38 -9.47
CA ILE A 94 -13.88 -2.55 -9.02
C ILE A 94 -14.43 -1.16 -8.68
N SER A 95 -15.59 -0.84 -9.25
CA SER A 95 -16.25 0.45 -9.04
C SER A 95 -17.02 0.52 -7.73
N SER A 96 -17.34 -0.64 -7.13
CA SER A 96 -18.10 -0.74 -5.89
C SER A 96 -17.47 -1.74 -4.94
N LEU A 97 -17.51 -1.45 -3.65
CA LEU A 97 -17.08 -2.40 -2.60
C LEU A 97 -17.93 -3.70 -2.58
N ASP A 98 -19.13 -3.67 -3.16
CA ASP A 98 -20.02 -4.83 -3.23
C ASP A 98 -19.52 -5.89 -4.23
N GLU A 99 -18.63 -5.52 -5.15
CA GLU A 99 -18.00 -6.39 -6.15
C GLU A 99 -16.65 -6.94 -5.71
N VAL A 100 -16.16 -6.52 -4.54
CA VAL A 100 -14.88 -6.96 -3.99
C VAL A 100 -14.96 -8.41 -3.54
N ASP A 101 -13.88 -9.16 -3.73
CA ASP A 101 -13.76 -10.55 -3.26
C ASP A 101 -14.18 -10.63 -1.77
N PRO A 102 -15.14 -11.50 -1.42
CA PRO A 102 -15.60 -11.68 -0.04
C PRO A 102 -14.47 -11.95 0.96
N LYS A 103 -13.42 -12.65 0.56
CA LYS A 103 -12.24 -12.91 1.41
C LYS A 103 -11.48 -11.62 1.75
N LEU A 104 -11.47 -10.68 0.82
CA LEU A 104 -10.83 -9.39 1.02
C LEU A 104 -11.66 -8.51 1.96
N LEU A 105 -12.99 -8.51 1.80
CA LEU A 105 -13.91 -7.83 2.73
C LEU A 105 -13.80 -8.41 4.14
N GLU A 106 -13.72 -9.73 4.27
CA GLU A 106 -13.48 -10.41 5.55
C GLU A 106 -12.14 -9.98 6.19
N THR A 107 -11.12 -9.78 5.36
CA THR A 107 -9.82 -9.28 5.81
C THR A 107 -9.93 -7.87 6.38
N PHE A 108 -10.65 -6.96 5.71
CA PHE A 108 -10.89 -5.62 6.21
C PHE A 108 -11.71 -5.62 7.50
N ASP A 109 -12.71 -6.49 7.61
CA ASP A 109 -13.51 -6.65 8.82
C ASP A 109 -12.65 -7.14 10.00
N LYS A 110 -11.81 -8.16 9.79
CA LYS A 110 -10.84 -8.64 10.79
C LYS A 110 -9.86 -7.55 11.25
N LEU A 111 -9.51 -6.63 10.38
CA LEU A 111 -8.66 -5.47 10.69
C LEU A 111 -9.43 -4.35 11.41
N GLY A 112 -10.75 -4.50 11.58
CA GLY A 112 -11.60 -3.48 12.19
C GLY A 112 -11.77 -2.24 11.29
N ILE A 113 -11.69 -2.41 9.96
CA ILE A 113 -11.89 -1.33 8.98
C ILE A 113 -13.37 -1.34 8.57
N PRO A 114 -14.19 -0.41 9.06
CA PRO A 114 -15.65 -0.42 8.86
C PRO A 114 -16.03 0.10 7.48
N LEU A 115 -15.78 -0.65 6.42
CA LEU A 115 -16.07 -0.24 5.04
C LEU A 115 -17.55 0.02 4.79
N THR A 116 -18.43 -0.76 5.46
CA THR A 116 -19.89 -0.65 5.30
C THR A 116 -20.51 0.45 6.14
N GLU A 117 -20.00 0.71 7.33
CA GLU A 117 -20.50 1.78 8.20
C GLU A 117 -20.12 3.17 7.70
N GLN A 118 -18.92 3.34 7.19
CA GLN A 118 -18.50 4.61 6.57
C GLN A 118 -19.35 4.95 5.35
N LYS A 119 -19.75 3.95 4.57
CA LYS A 119 -20.61 4.13 3.40
C LYS A 119 -22.01 4.62 3.76
N LYS A 120 -22.55 4.23 4.92
CA LYS A 120 -23.92 4.53 5.34
C LYS A 120 -24.07 5.81 6.15
N LEU A 121 -23.08 6.17 6.94
CA LEU A 121 -23.23 7.21 7.98
C LEU A 121 -22.63 8.56 7.61
N THR A 122 -21.69 8.65 6.68
CA THR A 122 -20.91 9.89 6.51
C THR A 122 -20.76 10.38 5.05
N ASN A 123 -21.25 9.66 4.03
CA ASN A 123 -20.98 10.00 2.62
C ASN A 123 -19.49 10.31 2.35
N VAL A 124 -18.59 9.60 3.00
CA VAL A 124 -17.15 9.79 2.85
C VAL A 124 -16.66 8.96 1.68
N ALA A 125 -15.91 9.57 0.78
CA ALA A 125 -15.20 8.89 -0.28
C ALA A 125 -14.04 8.07 0.31
N VAL A 126 -13.96 6.79 -0.05
CA VAL A 126 -12.95 5.86 0.46
C VAL A 126 -12.20 5.23 -0.71
N ASP A 127 -10.87 5.19 -0.61
CA ASP A 127 -10.02 4.39 -1.49
C ASP A 127 -9.46 3.20 -0.70
N ALA A 128 -9.84 1.99 -1.11
CA ALA A 128 -9.38 0.76 -0.47
C ALA A 128 -8.13 0.24 -1.17
N VAL A 129 -7.05 0.13 -0.41
CA VAL A 129 -5.75 -0.34 -0.91
C VAL A 129 -5.41 -1.68 -0.27
N PHE A 130 -4.98 -2.62 -1.08
CA PHE A 130 -4.41 -3.88 -0.63
C PHE A 130 -3.04 -4.10 -1.28
N ASP A 131 -2.03 -4.37 -0.44
CA ASP A 131 -0.62 -4.43 -0.86
C ASP A 131 -0.19 -3.14 -1.61
N SER A 132 0.23 -3.28 -2.86
CA SER A 132 0.73 -2.16 -3.67
C SER A 132 -0.32 -1.57 -4.62
N VAL A 133 -1.59 -1.99 -4.53
CA VAL A 133 -2.63 -1.66 -5.51
C VAL A 133 -3.90 -1.15 -4.86
N SER A 134 -4.47 -0.07 -5.40
CA SER A 134 -5.84 0.37 -5.10
C SER A 134 -6.82 -0.61 -5.73
N ILE A 135 -7.76 -1.13 -4.93
CA ILE A 135 -8.70 -2.17 -5.32
C ILE A 135 -10.05 -1.57 -5.66
N ALA A 136 -10.52 -0.64 -4.85
CA ALA A 136 -11.83 -0.02 -5.02
C ALA A 136 -11.81 1.44 -4.55
N THR A 137 -12.50 2.30 -5.30
CA THR A 137 -12.69 3.72 -4.98
C THR A 137 -14.18 4.01 -5.01
N THR A 138 -14.74 4.50 -3.88
CA THR A 138 -16.16 4.82 -3.76
C THR A 138 -16.46 6.26 -4.16
N PHE A 139 -17.70 6.55 -4.55
CA PHE A 139 -18.21 7.90 -4.90
C PHE A 139 -17.43 8.62 -6.01
N ARG A 140 -16.68 7.90 -6.80
CA ARG A 140 -15.80 8.47 -7.83
C ARG A 140 -16.59 9.25 -8.89
N GLU A 141 -17.68 8.67 -9.39
CA GLU A 141 -18.52 9.25 -10.42
C GLU A 141 -19.27 10.49 -9.90
N GLU A 142 -19.87 10.37 -8.71
CA GLU A 142 -20.55 11.50 -8.06
C GLU A 142 -19.62 12.69 -7.81
N LEU A 143 -18.40 12.43 -7.37
CA LEU A 143 -17.39 13.46 -7.15
C LEU A 143 -16.94 14.09 -8.48
N ALA A 144 -16.85 13.29 -9.55
CA ALA A 144 -16.47 13.78 -10.87
C ALA A 144 -17.53 14.74 -11.46
N GLU A 145 -18.83 14.52 -11.21
CA GLU A 145 -19.90 15.43 -11.59
C GLU A 145 -19.73 16.82 -10.93
N HIS A 146 -19.12 16.86 -9.77
CA HIS A 146 -18.79 18.11 -9.06
C HIS A 146 -17.39 18.66 -9.38
N GLY A 147 -16.71 18.09 -10.38
CA GLY A 147 -15.36 18.51 -10.81
C GLY A 147 -14.24 18.06 -9.84
N VAL A 148 -14.51 17.12 -8.95
CA VAL A 148 -13.53 16.57 -8.02
C VAL A 148 -12.90 15.32 -8.58
N ILE A 149 -11.58 15.27 -8.68
CA ILE A 149 -10.81 14.08 -9.05
C ILE A 149 -10.43 13.34 -7.80
N PHE A 150 -11.04 12.18 -7.56
CA PHE A 150 -10.70 11.28 -6.46
C PHE A 150 -10.16 9.96 -7.00
N CYS A 151 -8.85 9.76 -6.86
CA CYS A 151 -8.16 8.57 -7.35
C CYS A 151 -6.83 8.37 -6.61
N SER A 152 -6.23 7.17 -6.76
CA SER A 152 -4.89 6.91 -6.24
C SER A 152 -3.84 7.81 -6.93
N ILE A 153 -2.73 8.10 -6.23
CA ILE A 153 -1.65 8.89 -6.81
C ILE A 153 -1.07 8.25 -8.08
N SER A 154 -1.02 6.93 -8.15
CA SER A 154 -0.55 6.20 -9.34
C SER A 154 -1.45 6.45 -10.55
N GLU A 155 -2.76 6.53 -10.32
CA GLU A 155 -3.73 6.86 -11.36
C GLU A 155 -3.67 8.35 -11.75
N ALA A 156 -3.56 9.23 -10.77
CA ALA A 156 -3.42 10.67 -11.02
C ALA A 156 -2.21 10.96 -11.90
N VAL A 157 -1.07 10.36 -11.60
CA VAL A 157 0.18 10.53 -12.38
C VAL A 157 0.04 10.00 -13.81
N LYS A 158 -0.75 8.93 -14.01
CA LYS A 158 -0.98 8.31 -15.32
C LYS A 158 -1.98 9.11 -16.17
N ASN A 159 -3.12 9.47 -15.58
CA ASN A 159 -4.27 9.99 -16.32
C ASN A 159 -4.41 11.51 -16.26
N HIS A 160 -3.79 12.16 -15.27
CA HIS A 160 -3.88 13.59 -15.01
C HIS A 160 -2.47 14.23 -14.98
N ALA A 161 -1.66 13.92 -15.99
CA ALA A 161 -0.28 14.40 -16.08
C ALA A 161 -0.17 15.94 -16.20
N ASP A 162 -1.23 16.61 -16.56
CA ASP A 162 -1.41 18.08 -16.58
C ASP A 162 -1.37 18.70 -15.18
N LEU A 163 -1.80 17.96 -14.15
CA LEU A 163 -1.83 18.41 -12.75
C LEU A 163 -0.47 18.32 -12.04
N LYS A 164 0.54 17.73 -12.66
CA LYS A 164 1.89 17.53 -12.05
C LYS A 164 2.65 18.81 -11.68
N ASN A 165 2.15 19.99 -12.09
CA ASN A 165 2.75 21.29 -11.81
C ASN A 165 2.04 22.07 -10.68
N ILE A 166 1.15 21.41 -9.92
CA ILE A 166 0.46 22.00 -8.78
C ILE A 166 1.21 21.71 -7.48
#